data_ac9060617373b32d28c0ba6865001c16
#
_entry.id   ac9060617373b32d28c0ba6865001c16
#
_cell.length_a   1.000
_cell.length_b   1.000
_cell.length_c   1.000
_cell.angle_alpha   90.00
_cell.angle_beta   90.00
_cell.angle_gamma   90.00
#
_symmetry.space_group_name_H-M   'P 1'
#
loop_
_entity.id
_entity.type
_entity.pdbx_description
1 polymer ?
#
loop_
_entity_poly.entity_id
_entity_poly.type
_entity_poly.pdbx_seq_one_letter_code
_entity_poly.pdbx_strand_id
1 'polypeptide(L)'
;TIPAAGSEGSGNTVITKLEGLQKLSLRVPELLRPVFAVMNPELTYTLPPYQTACGIADMMVHIMERYFTNTPDVEISDRLCEGTLMAIIKEAYKVKQNPNDYEARANIMWCGTIAHNGTCGVGCEEDWASHFLEHEISAAYNVTHGAGLAVIVPAWMTFMAEHNPKKIARFANRVFGVPENEDLEEMALAG
;
A
#
# COMPACT_ATOMS: atom_id res chain seq x y z
N THR A 1 11.03 4.10 12.55
CA THR A 1 10.39 3.96 11.23
C THR A 1 8.99 4.55 11.27
N ILE A 2 8.44 4.89 10.14
CA ILE A 2 7.02 5.29 10.03
C ILE A 2 6.14 4.04 9.89
N PRO A 3 4.83 4.11 10.23
CA PRO A 3 3.92 2.95 10.13
C PRO A 3 3.90 2.29 8.74
N ALA A 4 4.04 3.07 7.69
CA ALA A 4 4.08 2.58 6.31
C ALA A 4 5.18 1.53 6.04
N ALA A 5 6.30 1.62 6.75
CA ALA A 5 7.39 0.65 6.58
C ALA A 5 7.06 -0.74 7.12
N GLY A 6 6.05 -0.89 8.00
CA GLY A 6 5.59 -2.17 8.54
C GLY A 6 6.70 -3.05 9.12
N SER A 7 7.78 -2.42 9.61
CA SER A 7 9.00 -3.13 10.05
C SER A 7 8.75 -4.15 11.16
N GLU A 8 7.68 -3.97 11.93
CA GLU A 8 7.24 -4.88 12.99
C GLU A 8 6.68 -6.21 12.47
N GLY A 9 6.18 -6.24 11.24
CA GLY A 9 5.61 -7.44 10.60
C GLY A 9 6.33 -7.88 9.34
N SER A 10 7.24 -7.05 8.82
CA SER A 10 7.92 -7.26 7.55
C SER A 10 9.17 -8.13 7.68
N GLY A 11 9.39 -8.99 6.69
CA GLY A 11 10.65 -9.69 6.48
C GLY A 11 11.50 -9.09 5.36
N ASN A 12 11.21 -7.84 4.98
CA ASN A 12 11.86 -7.15 3.89
C ASN A 12 12.77 -6.03 4.40
N THR A 13 13.83 -5.74 3.66
CA THR A 13 14.64 -4.54 3.83
C THR A 13 14.97 -3.93 2.48
N VAL A 14 15.00 -2.59 2.42
CA VAL A 14 15.43 -1.84 1.24
C VAL A 14 16.53 -0.88 1.66
N ILE A 15 17.66 -0.93 0.97
CA ILE A 15 18.84 -0.10 1.26
C ILE A 15 19.24 0.61 -0.01
N THR A 16 19.52 1.92 0.10
CA THR A 16 20.05 2.70 -1.01
C THR A 16 21.57 2.67 -0.97
N LYS A 17 22.19 2.11 -1.99
CA LYS A 17 23.63 2.25 -2.24
C LYS A 17 23.87 3.58 -2.94
N LEU A 18 24.54 4.51 -2.26
CA LEU A 18 24.80 5.86 -2.80
C LEU A 18 25.70 5.84 -4.03
N GLU A 19 26.68 4.93 -4.06
CA GLU A 19 27.50 4.71 -5.25
C GLU A 19 26.65 4.04 -6.33
N GLY A 20 26.38 4.73 -7.42
CA GLY A 20 25.54 4.27 -8.53
C GLY A 20 24.05 4.41 -8.31
N LEU A 21 23.60 5.04 -7.21
CA LEU A 21 22.20 5.35 -6.90
C LEU A 21 21.27 4.13 -7.03
N GLN A 22 21.69 3.00 -6.46
CA GLN A 22 20.92 1.74 -6.54
C GLN A 22 20.09 1.52 -5.29
N LYS A 23 18.80 1.22 -5.45
CA LYS A 23 17.95 0.69 -4.39
C LYS A 23 17.97 -0.85 -4.44
N LEU A 24 18.49 -1.45 -3.38
CA LEU A 24 18.64 -2.90 -3.23
C LEU A 24 17.60 -3.40 -2.23
N SER A 25 16.80 -4.38 -2.63
CA SER A 25 15.83 -5.02 -1.76
C SER A 25 16.25 -6.46 -1.43
N LEU A 26 15.97 -6.87 -0.20
CA LEU A 26 16.21 -8.23 0.28
C LEU A 26 14.99 -8.69 1.09
N ARG A 27 14.53 -9.91 0.83
CA ARG A 27 13.45 -10.56 1.59
C ARG A 27 13.97 -11.83 2.22
N VAL A 28 14.17 -11.81 3.54
CA VAL A 28 14.59 -12.97 4.35
C VAL A 28 13.81 -12.94 5.66
N PRO A 29 12.52 -13.35 5.66
CA PRO A 29 11.64 -13.24 6.83
C PRO A 29 12.20 -13.90 8.08
N GLU A 30 12.92 -15.00 7.93
CA GLU A 30 13.50 -15.81 9.01
C GLU A 30 14.57 -15.03 9.80
N LEU A 31 15.24 -14.07 9.15
CA LEU A 31 16.31 -13.28 9.75
C LEU A 31 15.88 -11.84 10.09
N LEU A 32 14.98 -11.26 9.29
CA LEU A 32 14.67 -9.83 9.35
C LEU A 32 13.42 -9.52 10.17
N ARG A 33 12.47 -10.48 10.26
CA ARG A 33 11.23 -10.24 11.02
C ARG A 33 11.55 -10.16 12.51
N PRO A 34 11.10 -9.09 13.21
CA PRO A 34 11.29 -8.97 14.66
C PRO A 34 10.62 -10.11 15.43
N VAL A 35 11.22 -10.50 16.54
CA VAL A 35 10.65 -11.50 17.46
C VAL A 35 9.44 -10.93 18.20
N PHE A 36 9.48 -9.62 18.52
CA PHE A 36 8.36 -8.86 19.05
C PHE A 36 8.49 -7.38 18.65
N ALA A 37 7.40 -6.65 18.70
CA ALA A 37 7.37 -5.22 18.49
C ALA A 37 6.44 -4.54 19.50
N VAL A 38 6.80 -3.33 19.92
CA VAL A 38 5.94 -2.45 20.72
C VAL A 38 5.47 -1.32 19.83
N MET A 39 4.17 -1.26 19.59
CA MET A 39 3.55 -0.32 18.69
C MET A 39 2.83 0.76 19.49
N ASN A 40 3.43 1.96 19.60
CA ASN A 40 2.83 3.11 20.27
C ASN A 40 2.43 4.18 19.23
N PRO A 41 1.13 4.41 18.99
CA PRO A 41 0.64 5.39 18.05
C PRO A 41 1.07 6.83 18.33
N GLU A 42 1.27 7.21 19.60
CA GLU A 42 1.69 8.55 20.00
C GLU A 42 3.04 8.96 19.39
N LEU A 43 3.93 7.99 19.17
CA LEU A 43 5.23 8.25 18.52
C LEU A 43 5.08 8.76 17.09
N THR A 44 3.90 8.60 16.48
CA THR A 44 3.60 9.08 15.13
C THR A 44 3.08 10.52 15.08
N TYR A 45 2.77 11.15 16.23
CA TYR A 45 2.23 12.51 16.27
C TYR A 45 3.20 13.56 15.72
N THR A 46 4.50 13.29 15.78
CA THR A 46 5.54 14.19 15.28
C THR A 46 5.79 14.08 13.78
N LEU A 47 5.13 13.13 13.09
CA LEU A 47 5.26 13.00 11.64
C LEU A 47 4.62 14.21 10.94
N PRO A 48 5.35 14.90 10.05
CA PRO A 48 4.78 15.96 9.23
C PRO A 48 3.59 15.45 8.39
N PRO A 49 2.60 16.30 8.09
CA PRO A 49 1.44 15.91 7.28
C PRO A 49 1.82 15.30 5.93
N TYR A 50 2.84 15.83 5.26
CA TYR A 50 3.35 15.29 4.01
C TYR A 50 3.88 13.85 4.16
N GLN A 51 4.67 13.58 5.19
CA GLN A 51 5.20 12.24 5.45
C GLN A 51 4.09 11.25 5.86
N THR A 52 3.09 11.73 6.58
CA THR A 52 1.91 10.94 6.92
C THR A 52 1.15 10.56 5.65
N ALA A 53 0.92 11.50 4.72
CA ALA A 53 0.24 11.24 3.45
C ALA A 53 1.04 10.27 2.56
N CYS A 54 2.36 10.47 2.45
CA CYS A 54 3.23 9.53 1.73
C CYS A 54 3.18 8.12 2.31
N GLY A 55 3.20 8.00 3.65
CA GLY A 55 3.09 6.71 4.31
C GLY A 55 1.73 6.03 4.07
N ILE A 56 0.64 6.78 4.06
CA ILE A 56 -0.69 6.27 3.75
C ILE A 56 -0.75 5.74 2.31
N ALA A 57 -0.24 6.51 1.34
CA ALA A 57 -0.17 6.08 -0.04
C ALA A 57 0.64 4.79 -0.20
N ASP A 58 1.79 4.71 0.43
CA ASP A 58 2.67 3.54 0.42
C ASP A 58 1.98 2.28 0.99
N MET A 59 1.33 2.39 2.15
CA MET A 59 0.54 1.28 2.72
C MET A 59 -0.58 0.80 1.79
N MET A 60 -1.30 1.73 1.17
CA MET A 60 -2.34 1.38 0.21
C MET A 60 -1.76 0.61 -0.97
N VAL A 61 -0.65 1.08 -1.53
CA VAL A 61 -0.01 0.43 -2.68
C VAL A 61 0.49 -0.97 -2.32
N HIS A 62 1.07 -1.18 -1.14
CA HIS A 62 1.45 -2.52 -0.68
C HIS A 62 0.29 -3.51 -0.67
N ILE A 63 -0.92 -3.05 -0.33
CA ILE A 63 -2.12 -3.89 -0.37
C ILE A 63 -2.62 -4.06 -1.81
N MET A 64 -2.61 -2.98 -2.60
CA MET A 64 -3.09 -2.98 -3.98
C MET A 64 -2.28 -3.92 -4.87
N GLU A 65 -0.96 -3.97 -4.73
CA GLU A 65 -0.09 -4.87 -5.51
C GLU A 65 -0.28 -6.36 -5.16
N ARG A 66 -0.88 -6.67 -4.01
CA ARG A 66 -1.35 -8.02 -3.68
C ARG A 66 -2.77 -8.27 -4.16
N TYR A 67 -3.60 -7.23 -4.14
CA TYR A 67 -5.00 -7.30 -4.56
C TYR A 67 -5.16 -7.47 -6.07
N PHE A 68 -4.38 -6.73 -6.88
CA PHE A 68 -4.44 -6.77 -8.34
C PHE A 68 -3.75 -8.02 -8.92
N THR A 69 -4.03 -9.17 -8.33
CA THR A 69 -3.52 -10.48 -8.77
C THR A 69 -4.36 -11.07 -9.90
N ASN A 70 -3.72 -11.90 -10.73
CA ASN A 70 -4.40 -12.75 -11.69
C ASN A 70 -4.81 -14.12 -11.11
N THR A 71 -4.46 -14.40 -9.86
CA THR A 71 -4.86 -15.65 -9.19
C THR A 71 -6.38 -15.68 -9.03
N PRO A 72 -7.08 -16.70 -9.55
CA PRO A 72 -8.53 -16.82 -9.39
C PRO A 72 -8.90 -17.30 -7.97
N ASP A 73 -10.17 -17.09 -7.59
CA ASP A 73 -10.82 -17.69 -6.41
C ASP A 73 -10.12 -17.40 -5.07
N VAL A 74 -9.59 -16.19 -4.91
CA VAL A 74 -8.92 -15.70 -3.70
C VAL A 74 -9.82 -14.78 -2.86
N GLU A 75 -11.09 -15.10 -2.73
CA GLU A 75 -12.11 -14.22 -2.13
C GLU A 75 -11.76 -13.75 -0.71
N ILE A 76 -11.18 -14.59 0.15
CA ILE A 76 -10.79 -14.19 1.50
C ILE A 76 -9.70 -13.13 1.46
N SER A 77 -8.65 -13.33 0.65
CA SER A 77 -7.56 -12.36 0.48
C SER A 77 -8.08 -11.05 -0.12
N ASP A 78 -8.98 -11.13 -1.10
CA ASP A 78 -9.64 -9.95 -1.66
C ASP A 78 -10.38 -9.14 -0.59
N ARG A 79 -11.20 -9.79 0.26
CA ARG A 79 -11.94 -9.11 1.34
C ARG A 79 -11.04 -8.50 2.40
N LEU A 80 -9.94 -9.17 2.74
CA LEU A 80 -8.95 -8.61 3.67
C LEU A 80 -8.30 -7.35 3.09
N CYS A 81 -7.94 -7.36 1.81
CA CYS A 81 -7.44 -6.18 1.11
C CYS A 81 -8.48 -5.06 1.07
N GLU A 82 -9.69 -5.34 0.57
CA GLU A 82 -10.79 -4.38 0.45
C GLU A 82 -11.10 -3.71 1.80
N GLY A 83 -11.30 -4.51 2.85
CA GLY A 83 -11.60 -4.00 4.20
C GLY A 83 -10.45 -3.16 4.80
N THR A 84 -9.19 -3.58 4.57
CA THR A 84 -8.04 -2.82 5.06
C THR A 84 -7.88 -1.49 4.31
N LEU A 85 -8.05 -1.47 2.99
CA LEU A 85 -8.02 -0.25 2.19
C LEU A 85 -9.10 0.75 2.60
N MET A 86 -10.33 0.28 2.80
CA MET A 86 -11.44 1.13 3.29
C MET A 86 -11.13 1.71 4.67
N ALA A 87 -10.53 0.93 5.58
CA ALA A 87 -10.11 1.40 6.89
C ALA A 87 -9.01 2.48 6.78
N ILE A 88 -7.98 2.25 5.95
CA ILE A 88 -6.91 3.23 5.70
C ILE A 88 -7.50 4.55 5.20
N ILE A 89 -8.36 4.51 4.17
CA ILE A 89 -8.99 5.71 3.60
C ILE A 89 -9.76 6.49 4.67
N LYS A 90 -10.61 5.80 5.43
CA LYS A 90 -11.42 6.42 6.50
C LYS A 90 -10.55 7.08 7.56
N GLU A 91 -9.56 6.37 8.07
CA GLU A 91 -8.71 6.85 9.16
C GLU A 91 -7.71 7.92 8.67
N ALA A 92 -7.29 7.89 7.40
CA ALA A 92 -6.49 8.92 6.77
C ALA A 92 -7.19 10.30 6.80
N TYR A 93 -8.50 10.35 6.50
CA TYR A 93 -9.28 11.58 6.61
C TYR A 93 -9.34 12.13 8.04
N LYS A 94 -9.46 11.26 9.05
CA LYS A 94 -9.44 11.68 10.46
C LYS A 94 -8.09 12.26 10.85
N VAL A 95 -6.98 11.59 10.52
CA VAL A 95 -5.62 12.08 10.80
C VAL A 95 -5.34 13.39 10.05
N LYS A 96 -5.88 13.57 8.85
CA LYS A 96 -5.77 14.85 8.12
C LYS A 96 -6.48 16.00 8.88
N GLN A 97 -7.61 15.73 9.52
CA GLN A 97 -8.37 16.72 10.29
C GLN A 97 -7.77 16.93 11.69
N ASN A 98 -7.36 15.87 12.36
CA ASN A 98 -6.72 15.88 13.66
C ASN A 98 -5.46 14.99 13.65
N PRO A 99 -4.26 15.56 13.47
CA PRO A 99 -3.01 14.79 13.42
C PRO A 99 -2.69 14.02 14.70
N ASN A 100 -3.29 14.38 15.83
CA ASN A 100 -3.08 13.74 17.13
C ASN A 100 -4.27 12.85 17.56
N ASP A 101 -5.11 12.45 16.62
CA ASP A 101 -6.17 11.47 16.89
C ASP A 101 -5.53 10.09 17.14
N TYR A 102 -5.55 9.66 18.41
CA TYR A 102 -4.94 8.40 18.84
C TYR A 102 -5.54 7.20 18.13
N GLU A 103 -6.87 7.10 18.08
CA GLU A 103 -7.58 5.97 17.50
C GLU A 103 -7.30 5.85 16.00
N ALA A 104 -7.32 6.97 15.28
CA ALA A 104 -7.00 7.00 13.87
C ALA A 104 -5.55 6.60 13.60
N ARG A 105 -4.60 7.10 14.40
CA ARG A 105 -3.18 6.72 14.31
C ARG A 105 -2.96 5.25 14.63
N ALA A 106 -3.64 4.72 15.65
CA ALA A 106 -3.57 3.31 16.03
C ALA A 106 -4.08 2.40 14.89
N ASN A 107 -5.22 2.75 14.29
CA ASN A 107 -5.77 2.01 13.16
C ASN A 107 -4.84 2.06 11.94
N ILE A 108 -4.29 3.22 11.59
CA ILE A 108 -3.30 3.35 10.49
C ILE A 108 -2.06 2.49 10.79
N MET A 109 -1.54 2.53 12.00
CA MET A 109 -0.38 1.73 12.40
C MET A 109 -0.65 0.23 12.24
N TRP A 110 -1.83 -0.24 12.67
CA TRP A 110 -2.23 -1.64 12.50
C TRP A 110 -2.44 -2.02 11.03
N CYS A 111 -3.04 -1.14 10.23
CA CYS A 111 -3.15 -1.35 8.79
C CYS A 111 -1.76 -1.48 8.11
N GLY A 112 -0.77 -0.71 8.55
CA GLY A 112 0.63 -0.85 8.10
C GLY A 112 1.20 -2.24 8.38
N THR A 113 0.95 -2.79 9.56
CA THR A 113 1.33 -4.18 9.89
C THR A 113 0.65 -5.18 8.96
N ILE A 114 -0.66 -5.06 8.74
CA ILE A 114 -1.42 -5.95 7.85
C ILE A 114 -0.90 -5.86 6.41
N ALA A 115 -0.58 -4.65 5.95
CA ALA A 115 -0.02 -4.43 4.63
C ALA A 115 1.33 -5.15 4.40
N HIS A 116 2.10 -5.42 5.46
CA HIS A 116 3.46 -5.95 5.35
C HIS A 116 3.66 -7.38 5.88
N ASN A 117 2.76 -7.88 6.72
CA ASN A 117 2.95 -9.20 7.36
C ASN A 117 2.64 -10.41 6.46
N GLY A 118 2.19 -10.16 5.22
CA GLY A 118 1.83 -11.18 4.24
C GLY A 118 0.36 -11.61 4.27
N THR A 119 -0.44 -11.14 5.22
CA THR A 119 -1.87 -11.55 5.35
C THR A 119 -2.67 -11.24 4.09
N CYS A 120 -2.48 -10.07 3.48
CA CYS A 120 -3.18 -9.65 2.27
C CYS A 120 -2.78 -10.42 1.00
N GLY A 121 -1.64 -11.12 1.02
CA GLY A 121 -1.10 -11.85 -0.14
C GLY A 121 -1.25 -13.37 -0.06
N VAL A 122 -1.98 -13.89 0.92
CA VAL A 122 -2.12 -15.33 1.10
C VAL A 122 -2.83 -15.97 -0.09
N GLY A 123 -2.16 -16.92 -0.76
CA GLY A 123 -2.68 -17.61 -1.93
C GLY A 123 -2.67 -16.80 -3.22
N CYS A 124 -2.11 -15.59 -3.21
CA CYS A 124 -2.05 -14.70 -4.37
C CYS A 124 -0.64 -14.66 -4.97
N GLU A 125 -0.58 -14.59 -6.29
CA GLU A 125 0.61 -14.14 -7.01
C GLU A 125 0.68 -12.62 -6.90
N GLU A 126 1.77 -12.09 -6.34
CA GLU A 126 1.93 -10.66 -6.08
C GLU A 126 2.58 -9.96 -7.29
N ASP A 127 2.08 -8.78 -7.67
CA ASP A 127 2.71 -7.91 -8.68
C ASP A 127 3.33 -6.69 -8.00
N TRP A 128 4.62 -6.50 -8.16
CA TRP A 128 5.40 -5.40 -7.58
C TRP A 128 5.87 -4.39 -8.61
N ALA A 129 5.25 -4.33 -9.79
CA ALA A 129 5.66 -3.48 -10.89
C ALA A 129 5.72 -2.00 -10.50
N SER A 130 4.71 -1.49 -9.79
CA SER A 130 4.67 -0.07 -9.38
C SER A 130 5.79 0.28 -8.40
N HIS A 131 6.09 -0.59 -7.43
CA HIS A 131 7.22 -0.40 -6.51
C HIS A 131 8.57 -0.42 -7.24
N PHE A 132 8.79 -1.36 -8.16
CA PHE A 132 10.04 -1.44 -8.89
C PHE A 132 10.25 -0.21 -9.78
N LEU A 133 9.23 0.26 -10.48
CA LEU A 133 9.29 1.50 -11.27
C LEU A 133 9.61 2.72 -10.38
N GLU A 134 8.95 2.81 -9.21
CA GLU A 134 9.17 3.91 -8.27
C GLU A 134 10.58 3.89 -7.69
N HIS A 135 11.13 2.73 -7.39
CA HIS A 135 12.49 2.62 -6.86
C HIS A 135 13.53 3.26 -7.78
N GLU A 136 13.39 3.07 -9.09
CA GLU A 136 14.28 3.70 -10.08
C GLU A 136 14.12 5.23 -10.11
N ILE A 137 12.87 5.72 -10.03
CA ILE A 137 12.56 7.15 -9.99
C ILE A 137 13.09 7.77 -8.70
N SER A 138 12.82 7.17 -7.55
CA SER A 138 13.28 7.72 -6.28
C SER A 138 14.81 7.64 -6.11
N ALA A 139 15.46 6.65 -6.69
CA ALA A 139 16.91 6.56 -6.72
C ALA A 139 17.52 7.67 -7.58
N ALA A 140 16.96 7.92 -8.77
CA ALA A 140 17.50 8.90 -9.72
C ALA A 140 17.21 10.35 -9.31
N TYR A 141 16.03 10.63 -8.74
CA TYR A 141 15.54 11.99 -8.51
C TYR A 141 15.31 12.35 -7.04
N ASN A 142 15.65 11.44 -6.12
CA ASN A 142 15.47 11.64 -4.68
C ASN A 142 14.02 12.01 -4.29
N VAL A 143 13.03 11.40 -4.96
CA VAL A 143 11.60 11.57 -4.66
C VAL A 143 11.27 10.79 -3.40
N THR A 144 10.39 11.31 -2.55
CA THR A 144 9.85 10.57 -1.40
C THR A 144 9.03 9.37 -1.91
N HIS A 145 9.36 8.17 -1.46
CA HIS A 145 8.83 6.90 -1.96
C HIS A 145 7.29 6.88 -2.14
N GLY A 146 6.53 7.17 -1.08
CA GLY A 146 5.06 7.19 -1.17
C GLY A 146 4.51 8.28 -2.09
N ALA A 147 5.24 9.39 -2.31
CA ALA A 147 4.85 10.40 -3.27
C ALA A 147 5.06 9.92 -4.72
N GLY A 148 6.17 9.20 -4.98
CA GLY A 148 6.41 8.56 -6.26
C GLY A 148 5.34 7.51 -6.58
N LEU A 149 5.01 6.66 -5.62
CA LEU A 149 3.93 5.67 -5.76
C LEU A 149 2.57 6.31 -6.03
N ALA A 150 2.24 7.43 -5.38
CA ALA A 150 0.99 8.15 -5.59
C ALA A 150 0.83 8.70 -7.03
N VAL A 151 1.92 8.82 -7.78
CA VAL A 151 1.90 9.21 -9.20
C VAL A 151 1.87 7.99 -10.12
N ILE A 152 2.67 6.96 -9.81
CA ILE A 152 2.82 5.79 -10.67
C ILE A 152 1.58 4.91 -10.66
N VAL A 153 1.02 4.64 -9.47
CA VAL A 153 -0.07 3.67 -9.32
C VAL A 153 -1.34 4.08 -10.08
N PRO A 154 -1.83 5.33 -10.02
CA PRO A 154 -2.98 5.74 -10.82
C PRO A 154 -2.74 5.59 -12.33
N ALA A 155 -1.53 5.91 -12.80
CA ALA A 155 -1.18 5.73 -14.22
C ALA A 155 -1.16 4.24 -14.62
N TRP A 156 -0.61 3.37 -13.75
CA TRP A 156 -0.64 1.92 -13.94
C TRP A 156 -2.08 1.39 -13.92
N MET A 157 -2.92 1.86 -12.99
CA MET A 157 -4.33 1.45 -12.92
C MET A 157 -5.11 1.85 -14.17
N THR A 158 -4.90 3.06 -14.70
CA THR A 158 -5.51 3.51 -15.96
C THR A 158 -5.10 2.59 -17.11
N PHE A 159 -3.82 2.29 -17.24
CA PHE A 159 -3.33 1.34 -18.24
C PHE A 159 -3.97 -0.05 -18.09
N MET A 160 -4.07 -0.56 -16.86
CA MET A 160 -4.65 -1.87 -16.59
C MET A 160 -6.17 -1.90 -16.75
N ALA A 161 -6.87 -0.78 -16.58
CA ALA A 161 -8.31 -0.68 -16.84
C ALA A 161 -8.65 -1.03 -18.31
N GLU A 162 -7.80 -0.63 -19.26
CA GLU A 162 -7.96 -0.96 -20.67
C GLU A 162 -7.54 -2.40 -21.00
N HIS A 163 -6.60 -3.00 -20.26
CA HIS A 163 -6.00 -4.30 -20.60
C HIS A 163 -6.54 -5.47 -19.79
N ASN A 164 -6.85 -5.25 -18.50
CA ASN A 164 -7.40 -6.24 -17.60
C ASN A 164 -8.31 -5.57 -16.54
N PRO A 165 -9.50 -5.10 -16.92
CA PRO A 165 -10.34 -4.26 -16.08
C PRO A 165 -10.94 -4.98 -14.86
N LYS A 166 -11.04 -6.30 -14.86
CA LYS A 166 -11.82 -7.07 -13.88
C LYS A 166 -11.51 -6.73 -12.42
N LYS A 167 -10.23 -6.74 -12.05
CA LYS A 167 -9.82 -6.44 -10.66
C LYS A 167 -9.91 -4.94 -10.35
N ILE A 168 -9.63 -4.07 -11.32
CA ILE A 168 -9.76 -2.62 -11.16
C ILE A 168 -11.23 -2.24 -10.97
N ALA A 169 -12.13 -2.78 -11.79
CA ALA A 169 -13.58 -2.58 -11.65
C ALA A 169 -14.11 -3.07 -10.29
N ARG A 170 -13.67 -4.25 -9.85
CA ARG A 170 -14.00 -4.75 -8.50
C ARG A 170 -13.50 -3.79 -7.41
N PHE A 171 -12.29 -3.29 -7.54
CA PHE A 171 -11.73 -2.30 -6.61
C PHE A 171 -12.58 -1.02 -6.56
N ALA A 172 -12.92 -0.46 -7.73
CA ALA A 172 -13.79 0.71 -7.85
C ALA A 172 -15.14 0.50 -7.13
N ASN A 173 -15.77 -0.65 -7.34
CA ASN A 173 -17.03 -0.98 -6.67
C ASN A 173 -16.86 -1.18 -5.16
N ARG A 174 -15.93 -2.07 -4.74
CA ARG A 174 -15.83 -2.53 -3.35
C ARG A 174 -15.20 -1.52 -2.41
N VAL A 175 -14.26 -0.72 -2.90
CA VAL A 175 -13.53 0.25 -2.08
C VAL A 175 -14.12 1.65 -2.18
N PHE A 176 -14.52 2.07 -3.38
CA PHE A 176 -15.04 3.41 -3.64
C PHE A 176 -16.55 3.49 -3.85
N GLY A 177 -17.24 2.36 -3.93
CA GLY A 177 -18.70 2.32 -4.05
C GLY A 177 -19.22 2.69 -5.44
N VAL A 178 -18.39 2.58 -6.48
CA VAL A 178 -18.82 2.76 -7.88
C VAL A 178 -19.92 1.74 -8.17
N PRO A 179 -21.07 2.14 -8.73
CA PRO A 179 -22.14 1.20 -9.06
C PRO A 179 -21.67 0.10 -10.03
N GLU A 180 -22.25 -1.09 -9.88
CA GLU A 180 -21.99 -2.18 -10.82
C GLU A 180 -22.46 -1.80 -12.24
N ASN A 181 -21.62 -2.10 -13.24
CA ASN A 181 -21.87 -1.88 -14.65
C ASN A 181 -21.41 -3.12 -15.44
N GLU A 182 -22.08 -3.41 -16.57
CA GLU A 182 -21.68 -4.48 -17.48
C GLU A 182 -20.39 -4.15 -18.22
N ASP A 183 -20.11 -2.85 -18.44
CA ASP A 183 -18.84 -2.36 -18.98
C ASP A 183 -17.82 -2.23 -17.84
N LEU A 184 -16.95 -3.23 -17.73
CA LEU A 184 -15.92 -3.29 -16.71
C LEU A 184 -14.83 -2.23 -16.90
N GLU A 185 -14.55 -1.79 -18.11
CA GLU A 185 -13.57 -0.73 -18.40
C GLU A 185 -14.12 0.61 -17.91
N GLU A 186 -15.37 0.95 -18.25
CA GLU A 186 -16.04 2.17 -17.76
C GLU A 186 -16.07 2.18 -16.24
N MET A 187 -16.44 1.05 -15.63
CA MET A 187 -16.47 0.90 -14.17
C MET A 187 -15.09 1.04 -13.54
N ALA A 188 -14.05 0.50 -14.15
CA ALA A 188 -12.67 0.61 -13.69
C ALA A 188 -12.15 2.05 -13.76
N LEU A 189 -12.50 2.78 -14.79
CA LEU A 189 -12.07 4.19 -14.98
C LEU A 189 -12.87 5.18 -14.11
N ALA A 190 -14.02 4.78 -13.58
CA ALA A 190 -14.85 5.60 -12.70
C ALA A 190 -14.39 5.59 -11.23
N GLY A 191 -13.50 4.69 -10.83
CA GLY A 191 -12.97 4.56 -9.46
C GLY A 191 -11.57 5.11 -9.32
#